data_7cc23d772d3e08a09006f45f6f88f21f
#
_entry.id   7cc23d772d3e08a09006f45f6f88f21f
#
_cell.length_a   1.000
_cell.length_b   1.000
_cell.length_c   1.000
_cell.angle_alpha   90.00
_cell.angle_beta   90.00
_cell.angle_gamma   90.00
#
_symmetry.space_group_name_H-M   'P 1'
#
loop_
_entity.id
_entity.type
_entity.pdbx_description
1 polymer ?
#
loop_
_entity_poly.entity_id
_entity_poly.type
_entity_poly.pdbx_seq_one_letter_code
_entity_poly.pdbx_strand_id
1 'polypeptide(L)'
;MKMVVAIIRHERLQEVQDVLDECGVSGVTVTEVKGCGAQRGYTEKYRGTAVHISLRPRLKVEAVMRSEIVDAVVDKMAVAARTGEVGDGKIFVMGVDDAVRIRTGERGPETVQHAERAMWGH
;
A
#
# COMPACT_ATOMS: atom_id res chain seq x y z
N MET A 1 9.71 -1.84 -13.04
CA MET A 1 9.06 -1.11 -11.95
C MET A 1 7.72 -1.69 -11.63
N LYS A 2 7.36 -1.65 -10.39
CA LYS A 2 6.05 -2.12 -9.96
C LYS A 2 5.45 -1.17 -8.95
N MET A 3 4.14 -1.10 -8.94
CA MET A 3 3.43 -0.32 -7.94
C MET A 3 2.87 -1.25 -6.90
N VAL A 4 3.10 -0.94 -5.66
CA VAL A 4 2.55 -1.67 -4.53
C VAL A 4 1.44 -0.81 -3.95
N VAL A 5 0.27 -1.39 -3.81
CA VAL A 5 -0.88 -0.71 -3.22
C VAL A 5 -1.32 -1.52 -2.03
N ALA A 6 -1.30 -0.95 -0.86
CA ALA A 6 -1.68 -1.63 0.36
C ALA A 6 -2.89 -0.94 0.97
N ILE A 7 -3.91 -1.71 1.30
CA ILE A 7 -5.06 -1.20 2.02
C ILE A 7 -4.89 -1.70 3.45
N ILE A 8 -4.70 -0.79 4.38
CA ILE A 8 -4.32 -1.16 5.74
C ILE A 8 -5.17 -0.42 6.77
N ARG A 9 -5.06 -0.83 7.99
CA ARG A 9 -5.72 -0.14 9.09
C ARG A 9 -4.97 1.13 9.42
N HIS A 10 -5.67 2.15 9.86
CA HIS A 10 -5.05 3.43 10.22
C HIS A 10 -3.95 3.26 11.24
N GLU A 11 -4.17 2.43 12.22
CA GLU A 11 -3.21 2.30 13.31
C GLU A 11 -1.93 1.59 12.92
N ARG A 12 -1.87 1.06 11.71
CA ARG A 12 -0.65 0.40 11.25
C ARG A 12 0.17 1.27 10.30
N LEU A 13 -0.23 2.48 10.07
CA LEU A 13 0.45 3.33 9.12
C LEU A 13 1.92 3.56 9.46
N GLN A 14 2.20 3.85 10.72
CA GLN A 14 3.56 4.16 11.10
C GLN A 14 4.49 2.98 10.84
N GLU A 15 4.05 1.80 11.19
CA GLU A 15 4.86 0.59 10.99
C GLU A 15 5.11 0.34 9.51
N VAL A 16 4.11 0.58 8.67
CA VAL A 16 4.26 0.38 7.25
C VAL A 16 5.21 1.44 6.66
N GLN A 17 5.08 2.67 7.11
CA GLN A 17 5.96 3.74 6.65
C GLN A 17 7.41 3.46 7.04
N ASP A 18 7.60 2.93 8.24
CA ASP A 18 8.94 2.60 8.70
C ASP A 18 9.59 1.55 7.80
N VAL A 19 8.79 0.57 7.37
CA VAL A 19 9.29 -0.45 6.46
C VAL A 19 9.71 0.19 5.14
N LEU A 20 8.87 1.07 4.59
CA LEU A 20 9.17 1.69 3.31
C LEU A 20 10.44 2.55 3.42
N ASP A 21 10.59 3.26 4.52
CA ASP A 21 11.79 4.05 4.74
C ASP A 21 13.02 3.17 4.84
N GLU A 22 12.94 2.11 5.58
CA GLU A 22 14.07 1.20 5.74
C GLU A 22 14.46 0.57 4.43
N CYS A 23 13.53 0.35 3.55
CA CYS A 23 13.81 -0.25 2.27
C CYS A 23 14.22 0.80 1.22
N GLY A 24 14.32 2.04 1.62
CA GLY A 24 14.74 3.10 0.71
C GLY A 24 13.67 3.55 -0.26
N VAL A 25 12.40 3.26 0.04
CA VAL A 25 11.30 3.65 -0.83
C VAL A 25 10.81 5.02 -0.42
N SER A 26 10.78 5.94 -1.36
CA SER A 26 10.26 7.27 -1.09
C SER A 26 9.12 7.51 -2.08
N GLY A 27 8.50 8.62 -2.05
CA GLY A 27 7.41 8.89 -2.97
C GLY A 27 6.18 8.07 -2.64
N VAL A 28 5.87 7.97 -1.37
CA VAL A 28 4.74 7.22 -0.89
C VAL A 28 3.52 8.12 -0.85
N THR A 29 2.40 7.63 -1.36
CA THR A 29 1.15 8.37 -1.34
C THR A 29 0.17 7.66 -0.42
N VAL A 30 -0.47 8.40 0.46
CA VAL A 30 -1.43 7.83 1.39
C VAL A 30 -2.78 8.51 1.17
N THR A 31 -3.82 7.70 1.02
CA THR A 31 -5.17 8.21 0.80
C THR A 31 -6.11 7.57 1.80
N GLU A 32 -7.00 8.35 2.36
CA GLU A 32 -8.01 7.80 3.24
C GLU A 32 -9.12 7.23 2.40
N VAL A 33 -9.52 6.01 2.67
CA VAL A 33 -10.55 5.32 1.91
C VAL A 33 -11.51 4.64 2.85
N LYS A 34 -12.62 4.17 2.33
CA LYS A 34 -13.54 3.36 3.11
C LYS A 34 -13.72 2.07 2.35
N GLY A 35 -13.70 1.00 3.06
CA GLY A 35 -13.83 -0.29 2.43
C GLY A 35 -14.65 -1.25 3.23
N CYS A 36 -15.12 -2.26 2.58
CA CYS A 36 -15.80 -3.34 3.27
C CYS A 36 -15.26 -4.62 2.69
N GLY A 37 -15.08 -5.56 3.51
CA GLY A 37 -14.60 -6.84 3.08
C GLY A 37 -15.62 -7.88 3.34
N ALA A 38 -15.20 -9.08 3.33
CA ALA A 38 -16.03 -10.17 3.64
C ALA A 38 -16.27 -10.17 5.09
N GLN A 39 -17.27 -9.55 5.55
CA GLN A 39 -17.56 -9.52 6.88
C GLN A 39 -18.63 -10.34 7.18
N ARG A 40 -18.53 -11.22 7.97
CA ARG A 40 -19.54 -12.05 8.25
C ARG A 40 -20.53 -11.42 8.91
N GLY A 41 -21.35 -11.49 8.97
CA GLY A 41 -22.33 -10.98 9.67
C GLY A 41 -23.08 -9.93 9.01
N TYR A 42 -22.76 -9.52 8.02
CA TYR A 42 -23.46 -8.53 7.61
C TYR A 42 -24.34 -9.14 6.77
N THR A 43 -25.34 -9.19 6.99
CA THR A 43 -26.13 -9.86 6.43
C THR A 43 -27.00 -9.44 5.71
N GLU A 44 -27.18 -9.30 5.39
CA GLU A 44 -27.82 -9.07 4.65
C GLU A 44 -29.10 -8.96 4.38
N LYS A 45 -29.66 -9.17 4.15
CA LYS A 45 -30.81 -9.13 3.85
C LYS A 45 -31.78 -9.39 4.49
N TYR A 46 -32.38 -9.01 4.76
CA TYR A 46 -33.20 -9.18 5.39
C TYR A 46 -34.42 -8.76 4.90
N ARG A 47 -35.18 -9.48 4.57
CA ARG A 47 -36.37 -9.30 4.07
C ARG A 47 -36.24 -8.42 2.92
N GLY A 48 -35.38 -8.45 2.17
CA GLY A 48 -35.33 -7.75 0.99
C GLY A 48 -34.92 -6.36 1.20
N THR A 49 -34.68 -6.03 2.32
CA THR A 49 -34.43 -4.73 2.51
C THR A 49 -33.00 -4.57 2.36
N ALA A 50 -32.54 -3.50 2.32
CA ALA A 50 -31.24 -3.20 2.10
C ALA A 50 -30.32 -3.72 3.01
N VAL A 51 -29.26 -4.13 2.60
CA VAL A 51 -28.38 -4.63 3.39
C VAL A 51 -27.55 -3.60 3.95
N HIS A 52 -27.04 -3.73 5.05
CA HIS A 52 -26.28 -2.86 5.69
C HIS A 52 -24.89 -3.11 5.43
N ILE A 53 -24.20 -2.51 4.62
CA ILE A 53 -22.84 -2.71 4.38
C ILE A 53 -22.04 -1.74 5.19
N SER A 54 -21.21 -2.26 6.05
CA SER A 54 -20.48 -1.45 6.92
C SER A 54 -19.22 -1.00 6.25
N LEU A 55 -19.06 0.22 5.95
CA LEU A 55 -17.84 0.75 5.38
C LEU A 55 -16.93 1.21 6.50
N ARG A 56 -15.73 0.71 6.49
CA ARG A 56 -14.80 1.05 7.54
C ARG A 56 -13.68 1.90 7.00
N PRO A 57 -13.20 2.82 7.79
CA PRO A 57 -12.08 3.66 7.33
C PRO A 57 -10.82 2.83 7.21
N ARG A 58 -10.07 3.07 6.17
CA ARG A 58 -8.80 2.41 5.93
C ARG A 58 -7.89 3.39 5.24
N LEU A 59 -6.63 3.03 5.12
CA LEU A 59 -5.69 3.84 4.37
C LEU A 59 -5.20 3.06 3.16
N LYS A 60 -5.08 3.75 2.06
CA LYS A 60 -4.47 3.18 0.86
C LYS A 60 -3.08 3.78 0.75
N VAL A 61 -2.08 2.95 0.79
CA VAL A 61 -0.68 3.37 0.70
C VAL A 61 -0.16 2.88 -0.64
N GLU A 62 0.34 3.80 -1.44
CA GLU A 62 0.84 3.46 -2.77
C GLU A 62 2.28 3.88 -2.93
N ALA A 63 3.08 3.06 -3.55
CA ALA A 63 4.46 3.41 -3.84
C ALA A 63 4.92 2.62 -5.06
N VAL A 64 5.70 3.26 -5.91
CA VAL A 64 6.28 2.60 -7.08
C VAL A 64 7.74 2.35 -6.75
N MET A 65 8.23 1.19 -7.08
CA MET A 65 9.60 0.82 -6.76
C MET A 65 10.18 -0.07 -7.85
N ARG A 66 11.45 -0.28 -7.77
CA ARG A 66 12.13 -1.13 -8.74
C ARG A 66 11.69 -2.56 -8.49
N SER A 67 11.58 -3.33 -9.54
CA SER A 67 11.07 -4.69 -9.45
C SER A 67 11.92 -5.57 -8.53
N GLU A 68 13.19 -5.29 -8.46
CA GLU A 68 14.12 -6.14 -7.71
C GLU A 68 13.85 -6.16 -6.21
N ILE A 69 13.25 -5.11 -5.68
CA ILE A 69 13.05 -5.06 -4.24
C ILE A 69 11.61 -5.38 -3.82
N VAL A 70 10.72 -5.57 -4.76
CA VAL A 70 9.28 -5.66 -4.47
C VAL A 70 8.95 -6.80 -3.52
N ASP A 71 9.45 -7.99 -3.78
CA ASP A 71 9.09 -9.12 -2.95
C ASP A 71 9.49 -8.91 -1.49
N ALA A 72 10.69 -8.42 -1.28
CA ALA A 72 11.17 -8.19 0.08
C ALA A 72 10.36 -7.08 0.76
N VAL A 73 10.03 -6.03 0.02
CA VAL A 73 9.27 -4.92 0.59
C VAL A 73 7.85 -5.39 0.94
N VAL A 74 7.21 -6.13 0.05
CA VAL A 74 5.86 -6.61 0.29
C VAL A 74 5.81 -7.54 1.51
N ASP A 75 6.77 -8.43 1.63
CA ASP A 75 6.82 -9.32 2.79
C ASP A 75 6.92 -8.54 4.08
N LYS A 76 7.76 -7.52 4.11
CA LYS A 76 7.92 -6.71 5.31
C LYS A 76 6.71 -5.86 5.58
N MET A 77 6.09 -5.33 4.54
CA MET A 77 4.87 -4.56 4.70
C MET A 77 3.74 -5.42 5.27
N ALA A 78 3.64 -6.65 4.82
CA ALA A 78 2.59 -7.55 5.29
C ALA A 78 2.75 -7.82 6.78
N VAL A 79 3.98 -8.03 7.23
CA VAL A 79 4.24 -8.23 8.65
C VAL A 79 3.89 -6.96 9.44
N ALA A 80 4.28 -5.81 8.92
CA ALA A 80 4.05 -4.54 9.61
C ALA A 80 2.58 -4.20 9.71
N ALA A 81 1.78 -4.55 8.71
CA ALA A 81 0.37 -4.19 8.65
C ALA A 81 -0.51 -5.17 9.40
N ARG A 82 0.00 -6.34 9.77
CA ARG A 82 -0.82 -7.39 10.28
C ARG A 82 -1.22 -7.22 11.72
N THR A 83 -2.47 -7.42 12.02
CA THR A 83 -2.93 -7.54 13.40
C THR A 83 -3.38 -8.96 13.69
N GLY A 84 -3.68 -9.72 12.67
CA GLY A 84 -4.20 -11.07 12.84
C GLY A 84 -5.72 -11.12 12.84
N GLU A 85 -6.37 -9.98 12.68
CA GLU A 85 -7.81 -9.94 12.70
C GLU A 85 -8.39 -9.79 11.32
N VAL A 86 -9.61 -10.19 11.16
CA VAL A 86 -10.30 -10.04 9.90
C VAL A 86 -10.36 -8.54 9.61
N GLY A 87 -10.07 -8.14 8.43
CA GLY A 87 -10.09 -6.74 8.06
C GLY A 87 -8.72 -6.10 7.99
N ASP A 88 -7.67 -6.89 8.11
CA ASP A 88 -6.32 -6.37 8.01
C ASP A 88 -5.98 -5.78 6.66
N GLY A 89 -6.68 -6.18 5.63
CA GLY A 89 -6.47 -5.60 4.31
C GLY A 89 -5.69 -6.48 3.38
N LYS A 90 -5.23 -5.90 2.31
CA LYS A 90 -4.51 -6.63 1.26
C LYS A 90 -3.46 -5.76 0.64
N ILE A 91 -2.51 -6.39 -0.01
CA ILE A 91 -1.49 -5.71 -0.75
C ILE A 91 -1.57 -6.19 -2.19
N PHE A 92 -1.59 -5.28 -3.13
CA PHE A 92 -1.63 -5.59 -4.54
C PHE A 92 -0.34 -5.12 -5.19
N VAL A 93 0.13 -5.87 -6.16
CA VAL A 93 1.33 -5.51 -6.90
C VAL A 93 0.99 -5.45 -8.37
N MET A 94 1.34 -4.37 -9.04
CA MET A 94 1.02 -4.17 -10.44
C MET A 94 2.25 -3.72 -11.20
N GLY A 95 2.32 -4.07 -12.46
CA GLY A 95 3.40 -3.60 -13.29
C GLY A 95 3.23 -2.13 -13.60
N VAL A 96 4.33 -1.42 -13.75
CA VAL A 96 4.33 -0.02 -14.13
C VAL A 96 5.20 0.08 -15.39
N ASP A 97 4.58 0.52 -16.47
CA ASP A 97 5.28 0.55 -17.75
C ASP A 97 6.31 1.66 -17.81
N ASP A 98 6.01 2.78 -17.22
CA ASP A 98 6.93 3.91 -17.27
C ASP A 98 6.65 4.86 -16.10
N ALA A 99 7.59 5.69 -15.79
CA ALA A 99 7.43 6.74 -14.80
C ALA A 99 8.22 7.94 -15.29
N VAL A 100 7.67 9.12 -15.10
CA VAL A 100 8.30 10.34 -15.55
C VAL A 100 8.38 11.31 -14.38
N ARG A 101 9.55 11.83 -14.12
CA ARG A 101 9.71 12.82 -13.07
C ARG A 101 9.31 14.17 -13.67
N ILE A 102 8.29 14.76 -13.18
CA ILE A 102 7.71 15.97 -13.76
C ILE A 102 8.73 17.10 -13.85
N ARG A 103 9.48 17.29 -12.78
CA ARG A 103 10.39 18.42 -12.74
C ARG A 103 11.50 18.33 -13.77
N THR A 104 12.00 17.16 -14.04
CA THR A 104 13.18 16.99 -14.89
C THR A 104 12.91 16.34 -16.22
N GLY A 105 11.78 15.66 -16.35
CA GLY A 105 11.50 14.89 -17.54
C GLY A 105 12.20 13.55 -17.61
N GLU A 106 12.94 13.18 -16.57
CA GLU A 106 13.58 11.88 -16.54
C GLU A 106 12.56 10.79 -16.58
N ARG A 107 12.90 9.67 -17.19
CA ARG A 107 11.98 8.54 -17.32
C ARG A 107 12.63 7.26 -16.84
N GLY A 108 11.78 6.31 -16.56
CA GLY A 108 12.20 4.95 -16.30
C GLY A 108 12.59 4.67 -14.84
N PRO A 109 13.26 3.57 -14.62
CA PRO A 109 13.57 3.13 -13.25
C PRO A 109 14.37 4.10 -12.41
N GLU A 110 15.11 4.97 -13.04
CA GLU A 110 15.87 5.95 -12.29
C GLU A 110 14.98 6.91 -11.52
N THR A 111 13.73 7.08 -11.95
CA THR A 111 12.83 7.99 -11.28
C THR A 111 12.41 7.43 -9.92
N VAL A 112 12.59 6.14 -9.70
CA VAL A 112 12.23 5.49 -8.45
C VAL A 112 13.45 4.83 -7.79
N GLN A 113 14.62 5.44 -7.92
CA GLN A 113 15.81 4.89 -7.40
C GLN A 113 16.01 5.16 -5.97
N HIS A 114 15.40 4.41 -5.16
CA HIS A 114 15.34 4.69 -3.74
C HIS A 114 16.52 4.17 -2.97
N ALA A 115 17.00 3.03 -3.35
CA ALA A 115 18.07 2.42 -2.64
C ALA A 115 19.28 3.31 -2.58
N GLU A 116 19.54 3.98 -3.65
CA GLU A 116 20.63 4.82 -3.68
C GLU A 116 20.47 5.97 -2.75
N ARG A 117 19.27 6.49 -2.67
CA ARG A 117 19.02 7.49 -1.81
C ARG A 117 19.17 7.09 -0.41
N ALA A 118 18.78 5.94 -0.06
CA ALA A 118 18.88 5.42 1.27
C ALA A 118 20.34 5.33 1.68
N MET A 119 21.17 5.04 0.75
CA MET A 119 22.54 4.92 1.08
C MET A 119 23.18 6.23 1.35
N TRP A 120 22.80 7.23 0.70
CA TRP A 120 23.46 8.45 0.91
C TRP A 120 22.78 9.19 1.93
N GLY A 121 21.72 8.87 2.09
CA GLY A 121 20.91 9.48 2.90
C GLY A 121 21.05 9.79 4.03
N HIS A 122 21.44 10.07 4.14
CA HIS A 122 21.33 10.29 5.20
C HIS A 122 21.76 11.29 5.48
#